data_f67300cac589a3759a90f8896401c16d
#
_entry.id   f67300cac589a3759a90f8896401c16d
#
_cell.length_a   1.000
_cell.length_b   1.000
_cell.length_c   1.000
_cell.angle_alpha   90.00
_cell.angle_beta   90.00
_cell.angle_gamma   90.00
#
_symmetry.space_group_name_H-M   'P 1'
#
loop_
_entity.id
_entity.type
_entity.pdbx_description
1 polymer ?
#
loop_
_entity_poly.entity_id
_entity_poly.type
_entity_poly.pdbx_seq_one_letter_code
_entity_poly.pdbx_strand_id
1 'polypeptide(L)'
;DAFLHGTNGIEWDAVEIVSQFMEFWVDYDRETLFSMARHYETNKTLPEESYQKLLRAQNFRKGTNILAQVFLATVDLRLHEGFKEERDPDAVAKDVGKEILIHPSLPESRMLCSFSHIFNGAYGAGYYSYLWSEVLSADAFGAFDSVGNLTGSNMGPVPTLTEDNSLPPVERLGRRWSQTLLGQGGGRDPDKVFQDFRGRKPSAKALLHYSGLDLKVA
;
A
#
# COMPACT_ATOMS: atom_id res chain seq x y z
N ASP A 1 -3.75 24.95 0.49
CA ASP A 1 -5.09 25.47 0.90
C ASP A 1 -6.18 24.90 -0.02
N ALA A 2 -6.43 23.58 0.12
CA ALA A 2 -7.50 22.93 -0.61
C ALA A 2 -8.84 23.12 0.13
N PHE A 3 -9.94 23.36 -0.61
CA PHE A 3 -11.30 23.39 -0.05
C PHE A 3 -11.70 22.06 0.57
N LEU A 4 -11.16 20.95 0.05
CA LEU A 4 -11.34 19.60 0.55
C LEU A 4 -10.03 19.14 1.19
N HIS A 5 -10.07 18.79 2.46
CA HIS A 5 -8.91 18.40 3.27
C HIS A 5 -9.15 17.07 3.99
N GLY A 6 -8.08 16.46 4.44
CA GLY A 6 -8.09 15.12 5.01
C GLY A 6 -8.52 14.10 3.95
N THR A 7 -9.41 13.19 4.30
CA THR A 7 -9.96 12.17 3.39
C THR A 7 -11.18 12.63 2.59
N ASN A 8 -11.65 13.87 2.82
CA ASN A 8 -12.84 14.39 2.17
C ASN A 8 -12.62 14.62 0.68
N GLY A 9 -13.46 14.01 -0.14
CA GLY A 9 -13.44 14.17 -1.60
C GLY A 9 -12.30 13.47 -2.32
N ILE A 10 -11.45 12.70 -1.62
CA ILE A 10 -10.48 11.82 -2.27
C ILE A 10 -11.22 10.60 -2.81
N GLU A 11 -10.91 10.19 -4.03
CA GLU A 11 -11.43 8.96 -4.61
C GLU A 11 -11.01 7.77 -3.74
N TRP A 12 -11.96 6.82 -3.58
CA TRP A 12 -11.83 5.75 -2.59
C TRP A 12 -10.58 4.87 -2.79
N ASP A 13 -10.19 4.61 -4.02
CA ASP A 13 -9.00 3.83 -4.38
C ASP A 13 -7.67 4.60 -4.20
N ALA A 14 -7.73 5.87 -3.82
CA ALA A 14 -6.56 6.69 -3.51
C ALA A 14 -6.47 7.08 -2.02
N VAL A 15 -7.51 6.79 -1.22
CA VAL A 15 -7.62 7.30 0.16
C VAL A 15 -6.50 6.79 1.07
N GLU A 16 -6.00 5.57 0.83
CA GLU A 16 -4.96 4.93 1.67
C GLU A 16 -3.53 5.18 1.16
N ILE A 17 -3.33 5.94 0.08
CA ILE A 17 -1.97 6.14 -0.48
C ILE A 17 -1.03 6.75 0.57
N VAL A 18 -1.50 7.76 1.31
CA VAL A 18 -0.65 8.49 2.26
C VAL A 18 -0.34 7.65 3.49
N SER A 19 -1.33 6.96 4.06
CA SER A 19 -1.17 6.10 5.23
C SER A 19 -0.20 4.96 4.93
N GLN A 20 -0.42 4.21 3.85
CA GLN A 20 0.44 3.12 3.44
C GLN A 20 1.85 3.58 3.03
N PHE A 21 1.97 4.75 2.38
CA PHE A 21 3.29 5.32 2.07
C PHE A 21 4.13 5.55 3.33
N MET A 22 3.51 6.00 4.43
CA MET A 22 4.22 6.20 5.70
C MET A 22 4.68 4.88 6.32
N GLU A 23 3.98 3.77 6.09
CA GLU A 23 4.38 2.45 6.55
C GLU A 23 5.69 1.99 5.88
N PHE A 24 5.86 2.27 4.59
CA PHE A 24 7.09 1.93 3.86
C PHE A 24 8.36 2.53 4.50
N TRP A 25 8.27 3.72 5.07
CA TRP A 25 9.40 4.34 5.79
C TRP A 25 9.80 3.56 7.02
N VAL A 26 8.84 3.06 7.77
CA VAL A 26 9.11 2.23 8.96
C VAL A 26 9.61 0.83 8.57
N ASP A 27 9.08 0.30 7.49
CA ASP A 27 9.38 -1.06 7.04
C ASP A 27 10.75 -1.17 6.34
N TYR A 28 11.14 -0.16 5.56
CA TYR A 28 12.28 -0.26 4.64
C TYR A 28 13.39 0.77 4.89
N ASP A 29 13.12 1.86 5.63
CA ASP A 29 14.19 2.77 6.04
C ASP A 29 14.63 2.49 7.49
N ARG A 30 15.82 1.89 7.59
CA ARG A 30 16.42 1.52 8.87
C ARG A 30 16.54 2.70 9.83
N GLU A 31 16.95 3.87 9.33
CA GLU A 31 17.19 5.04 10.17
C GLU A 31 15.89 5.57 10.76
N THR A 32 14.82 5.59 9.97
CA THR A 32 13.48 5.97 10.43
C THR A 32 13.01 5.03 11.54
N LEU A 33 13.07 3.71 11.33
CA LEU A 33 12.65 2.75 12.35
C LEU A 33 13.48 2.91 13.65
N PHE A 34 14.81 3.02 13.54
CA PHE A 34 15.69 3.13 14.71
C PHE A 34 15.54 4.46 15.46
N SER A 35 15.10 5.52 14.78
CA SER A 35 14.79 6.79 15.44
C SER A 35 13.60 6.69 16.39
N MET A 36 12.61 5.85 16.04
CA MET A 36 11.34 5.69 16.76
C MET A 36 11.32 4.48 17.69
N ALA A 37 11.91 3.35 17.27
CA ALA A 37 11.86 2.08 18.00
C ALA A 37 12.84 2.09 19.18
N ARG A 38 12.36 2.58 20.33
CA ARG A 38 13.13 2.68 21.57
C ARG A 38 12.43 1.95 22.71
N HIS A 39 13.23 1.25 23.52
CA HIS A 39 12.73 0.57 24.72
C HIS A 39 12.19 1.60 25.71
N TYR A 40 10.99 1.40 26.19
CA TYR A 40 10.24 2.38 26.99
C TYR A 40 10.90 2.74 28.34
N GLU A 41 11.70 1.84 28.94
CA GLU A 41 12.43 2.11 30.21
C GLU A 41 13.87 2.56 29.95
N THR A 42 14.58 1.87 29.05
CA THR A 42 16.03 2.04 28.90
C THR A 42 16.43 3.01 27.80
N ASN A 43 15.47 3.44 26.99
CA ASN A 43 15.64 4.26 25.79
C ASN A 43 16.65 3.70 24.75
N LYS A 44 17.02 2.43 24.88
CA LYS A 44 17.89 1.74 23.92
C LYS A 44 17.12 1.52 22.61
N THR A 45 17.82 1.70 21.50
CA THR A 45 17.27 1.41 20.17
C THR A 45 17.03 -0.08 19.98
N LEU A 46 16.19 -0.42 19.00
CA LEU A 46 15.97 -1.80 18.57
C LEU A 46 17.33 -2.47 18.25
N PRO A 47 17.62 -3.69 18.73
CA PRO A 47 18.84 -4.42 18.36
C PRO A 47 18.85 -4.74 16.85
N GLU A 48 20.01 -4.64 16.22
CA GLU A 48 20.19 -4.96 14.79
C GLU A 48 19.70 -6.37 14.43
N GLU A 49 19.96 -7.36 15.29
CA GLU A 49 19.48 -8.72 15.06
C GLU A 49 17.96 -8.80 14.98
N SER A 50 17.24 -8.02 15.79
CA SER A 50 15.78 -7.95 15.77
C SER A 50 15.27 -7.29 14.47
N TYR A 51 15.93 -6.24 14.02
CA TYR A 51 15.63 -5.61 12.74
C TYR A 51 15.78 -6.58 11.57
N GLN A 52 16.88 -7.33 11.53
CA GLN A 52 17.10 -8.35 10.49
C GLN A 52 16.05 -9.46 10.53
N LYS A 53 15.51 -9.80 11.70
CA LYS A 53 14.39 -10.74 11.82
C LYS A 53 13.09 -10.15 11.28
N LEU A 54 12.82 -8.86 11.53
CA LEU A 54 11.65 -8.16 10.99
C LEU A 54 11.68 -8.16 9.47
N LEU A 55 12.78 -7.76 8.84
CA LEU A 55 12.91 -7.76 7.38
C LEU A 55 12.64 -9.15 6.75
N ARG A 56 13.12 -10.22 7.40
CA ARG A 56 12.83 -11.57 6.92
C ARG A 56 11.36 -11.97 7.11
N ALA A 57 10.75 -11.51 8.21
CA ALA A 57 9.35 -11.81 8.51
C ALA A 57 8.38 -11.11 7.55
N GLN A 58 8.69 -9.89 7.10
CA GLN A 58 7.86 -9.13 6.15
C GLN A 58 7.62 -9.89 4.84
N ASN A 59 8.64 -10.57 4.33
CA ASN A 59 8.55 -11.32 3.08
C ASN A 59 8.06 -12.76 3.25
N PHE A 60 7.91 -13.22 4.51
CA PHE A 60 7.43 -14.57 4.77
C PHE A 60 5.98 -14.73 4.31
N ARG A 61 5.77 -15.62 3.33
CA ARG A 61 4.46 -15.88 2.71
C ARG A 61 3.76 -14.63 2.14
N LYS A 62 4.49 -13.59 1.75
CA LYS A 62 3.90 -12.35 1.23
C LYS A 62 3.01 -12.62 0.00
N GLY A 63 3.39 -13.52 -0.90
CA GLY A 63 2.54 -13.93 -2.03
C GLY A 63 1.19 -14.51 -1.59
N THR A 64 1.15 -15.34 -0.55
CA THR A 64 -0.10 -15.86 0.03
C THR A 64 -0.93 -14.72 0.62
N ASN A 65 -0.30 -13.74 1.26
CA ASN A 65 -0.99 -12.59 1.83
C ASN A 65 -1.60 -11.70 0.74
N ILE A 66 -0.89 -11.46 -0.36
CA ILE A 66 -1.43 -10.72 -1.51
C ILE A 66 -2.64 -11.46 -2.10
N LEU A 67 -2.56 -12.78 -2.28
CA LEU A 67 -3.71 -13.57 -2.76
C LEU A 67 -4.90 -13.48 -1.79
N ALA A 68 -4.66 -13.42 -0.47
CA ALA A 68 -5.73 -13.22 0.50
C ALA A 68 -6.40 -11.83 0.34
N GLN A 69 -5.63 -10.77 0.05
CA GLN A 69 -6.20 -9.44 -0.24
C GLN A 69 -6.98 -9.44 -1.56
N VAL A 70 -6.47 -10.09 -2.60
CA VAL A 70 -7.21 -10.27 -3.87
C VAL A 70 -8.49 -11.05 -3.66
N PHE A 71 -8.47 -12.09 -2.83
CA PHE A 71 -9.67 -12.85 -2.46
C PHE A 71 -10.72 -11.96 -1.79
N LEU A 72 -10.35 -11.18 -0.76
CA LEU A 72 -11.27 -10.29 -0.06
C LEU A 72 -11.87 -9.24 -1.00
N ALA A 73 -11.04 -8.62 -1.84
CA ALA A 73 -11.48 -7.64 -2.84
C ALA A 73 -12.44 -8.26 -3.88
N THR A 74 -12.15 -9.49 -4.33
CA THR A 74 -12.99 -10.16 -5.31
C THR A 74 -14.33 -10.58 -4.70
N VAL A 75 -14.33 -11.06 -3.45
CA VAL A 75 -15.57 -11.38 -2.72
C VAL A 75 -16.44 -10.14 -2.58
N ASP A 76 -15.85 -9.02 -2.16
CA ASP A 76 -16.54 -7.74 -2.05
C ASP A 76 -17.22 -7.35 -3.38
N LEU A 77 -16.46 -7.30 -4.46
CA LEU A 77 -17.00 -6.95 -5.78
C LEU A 77 -18.10 -7.93 -6.24
N ARG A 78 -17.91 -9.23 -6.05
CA ARG A 78 -18.92 -10.25 -6.42
C ARG A 78 -20.20 -10.15 -5.62
N LEU A 79 -20.14 -9.69 -4.37
CA LEU A 79 -21.34 -9.46 -3.55
C LEU A 79 -22.10 -8.20 -3.97
N HIS A 80 -21.39 -7.19 -4.50
CA HIS A 80 -22.01 -5.92 -4.90
C HIS A 80 -22.34 -5.86 -6.40
N GLU A 81 -21.73 -6.71 -7.24
CA GLU A 81 -21.99 -6.78 -8.66
C GLU A 81 -23.04 -7.86 -8.97
N GLY A 82 -24.31 -7.46 -9.11
CA GLY A 82 -25.37 -8.37 -9.54
C GLY A 82 -25.72 -9.48 -8.55
N PHE A 83 -25.57 -9.21 -7.25
CA PHE A 83 -26.03 -10.12 -6.20
C PHE A 83 -27.54 -10.35 -6.31
N LYS A 84 -27.94 -11.62 -6.22
CA LYS A 84 -29.34 -12.02 -6.16
C LYS A 84 -29.65 -12.52 -4.77
N GLU A 85 -30.81 -12.14 -4.21
CA GLU A 85 -31.22 -12.48 -2.85
C GLU A 85 -31.23 -13.98 -2.57
N GLU A 86 -31.50 -14.81 -3.62
CA GLU A 86 -31.52 -16.27 -3.50
C GLU A 86 -30.10 -16.87 -3.38
N ARG A 87 -29.03 -16.10 -3.62
CA ARG A 87 -27.66 -16.61 -3.58
C ARG A 87 -27.07 -16.45 -2.19
N ASP A 88 -26.70 -17.58 -1.58
CA ASP A 88 -25.98 -17.57 -0.29
C ASP A 88 -24.65 -16.82 -0.38
N PRO A 89 -24.44 -15.74 0.39
CA PRO A 89 -23.19 -14.99 0.41
C PRO A 89 -21.96 -15.86 0.73
N ASP A 90 -22.09 -16.82 1.66
CA ASP A 90 -21.01 -17.74 2.00
C ASP A 90 -20.63 -18.64 0.81
N ALA A 91 -21.59 -19.00 -0.05
CA ALA A 91 -21.30 -19.74 -1.27
C ALA A 91 -20.48 -18.90 -2.26
N VAL A 92 -20.80 -17.60 -2.39
CA VAL A 92 -19.98 -16.67 -3.21
C VAL A 92 -18.54 -16.63 -2.72
N ALA A 93 -18.32 -16.44 -1.40
CA ALA A 93 -16.99 -16.41 -0.82
C ALA A 93 -16.23 -17.74 -1.02
N LYS A 94 -16.92 -18.89 -0.89
CA LYS A 94 -16.31 -20.20 -1.12
C LYS A 94 -15.89 -20.41 -2.57
N ASP A 95 -16.72 -19.98 -3.53
CA ASP A 95 -16.39 -20.13 -4.96
C ASP A 95 -15.19 -19.25 -5.34
N VAL A 96 -15.16 -17.98 -4.92
CA VAL A 96 -13.99 -17.10 -5.10
C VAL A 96 -12.75 -17.69 -4.42
N GLY A 97 -12.91 -18.28 -3.24
CA GLY A 97 -11.81 -18.92 -2.53
C GLY A 97 -11.17 -20.08 -3.29
N LYS A 98 -11.99 -20.89 -4.01
CA LYS A 98 -11.48 -21.96 -4.89
C LYS A 98 -10.67 -21.43 -6.08
N GLU A 99 -11.02 -20.24 -6.57
CA GLU A 99 -10.33 -19.62 -7.72
C GLU A 99 -9.00 -18.97 -7.31
N ILE A 100 -8.93 -18.36 -6.13
CA ILE A 100 -7.82 -17.46 -5.76
C ILE A 100 -6.91 -18.05 -4.68
N LEU A 101 -7.47 -18.70 -3.66
CA LEU A 101 -6.68 -19.14 -2.50
C LEU A 101 -5.94 -20.44 -2.79
N ILE A 102 -4.67 -20.49 -2.34
CA ILE A 102 -3.86 -21.74 -2.41
C ILE A 102 -4.53 -22.87 -1.59
N HIS A 103 -5.09 -22.48 -0.44
CA HIS A 103 -5.81 -23.39 0.44
C HIS A 103 -7.25 -22.88 0.59
N PRO A 104 -8.25 -23.63 0.11
CA PRO A 104 -9.65 -23.27 0.28
C PRO A 104 -10.01 -23.07 1.75
N SER A 105 -10.97 -22.17 1.99
CA SER A 105 -11.52 -21.98 3.34
C SER A 105 -12.19 -23.24 3.84
N LEU A 106 -12.16 -23.45 5.15
CA LEU A 106 -12.90 -24.56 5.77
C LEU A 106 -14.40 -24.45 5.48
N PRO A 107 -15.11 -25.58 5.33
CA PRO A 107 -16.56 -25.58 5.06
C PRO A 107 -17.38 -24.80 6.10
N GLU A 108 -16.92 -24.81 7.35
CA GLU A 108 -17.56 -24.15 8.50
C GLU A 108 -17.21 -22.66 8.60
N SER A 109 -16.30 -22.16 7.77
CA SER A 109 -15.87 -20.75 7.79
C SER A 109 -17.07 -19.82 7.59
N ARG A 110 -17.14 -18.81 8.43
CA ARG A 110 -18.11 -17.70 8.37
C ARG A 110 -17.36 -16.37 8.28
N MET A 111 -16.38 -16.31 7.39
CA MET A 111 -15.49 -15.15 7.24
C MET A 111 -16.27 -13.84 7.02
N LEU A 112 -17.37 -13.89 6.26
CA LEU A 112 -18.20 -12.71 6.00
C LEU A 112 -18.78 -12.10 7.28
N CYS A 113 -19.09 -12.91 8.31
CA CYS A 113 -19.60 -12.41 9.57
C CYS A 113 -18.60 -11.54 10.35
N SER A 114 -17.32 -11.65 10.03
CA SER A 114 -16.23 -10.83 10.61
C SER A 114 -15.68 -9.79 9.64
N PHE A 115 -16.15 -9.75 8.41
CA PHE A 115 -15.68 -8.85 7.36
C PHE A 115 -16.38 -7.48 7.47
N SER A 116 -16.11 -6.78 8.57
CA SER A 116 -16.79 -5.51 8.90
C SER A 116 -16.55 -4.40 7.87
N HIS A 117 -15.42 -4.39 7.17
CA HIS A 117 -15.06 -3.36 6.19
C HIS A 117 -16.15 -3.11 5.15
N ILE A 118 -16.72 -4.18 4.58
CA ILE A 118 -17.70 -4.06 3.50
C ILE A 118 -19.14 -3.88 4.01
N PHE A 119 -19.42 -4.14 5.29
CA PHE A 119 -20.75 -3.98 5.85
C PHE A 119 -20.91 -2.74 6.73
N ASN A 120 -19.90 -2.41 7.56
CA ASN A 120 -19.95 -1.29 8.51
C ASN A 120 -18.83 -0.27 8.30
N GLY A 121 -17.79 -0.63 7.56
CA GLY A 121 -16.57 0.15 7.39
C GLY A 121 -16.54 1.08 6.18
N ALA A 122 -17.67 1.26 5.47
CA ALA A 122 -17.79 2.08 4.26
C ALA A 122 -16.93 1.62 3.05
N TYR A 123 -16.39 0.40 3.06
CA TYR A 123 -15.60 -0.18 1.96
C TYR A 123 -16.41 -1.13 1.05
N GLY A 124 -17.75 -1.08 1.09
CA GLY A 124 -18.59 -1.87 0.20
C GLY A 124 -18.35 -1.55 -1.27
N ALA A 125 -18.08 -2.56 -2.10
CA ALA A 125 -17.58 -2.46 -3.48
C ALA A 125 -16.24 -1.67 -3.60
N GLY A 126 -15.52 -1.45 -2.51
CA GLY A 126 -14.32 -0.61 -2.45
C GLY A 126 -13.13 -1.24 -1.75
N TYR A 127 -13.22 -2.49 -1.28
CA TYR A 127 -12.12 -3.13 -0.54
C TYR A 127 -10.85 -3.28 -1.39
N TYR A 128 -10.97 -3.39 -2.70
CA TYR A 128 -9.83 -3.43 -3.63
C TYR A 128 -8.90 -2.22 -3.49
N SER A 129 -9.42 -1.11 -2.96
CA SER A 129 -8.67 0.15 -2.79
C SER A 129 -7.41 -0.01 -1.94
N TYR A 130 -7.40 -0.91 -0.97
CA TYR A 130 -6.21 -1.18 -0.16
C TYR A 130 -5.04 -1.66 -1.00
N LEU A 131 -5.26 -2.68 -1.85
CA LEU A 131 -4.20 -3.20 -2.72
C LEU A 131 -3.84 -2.22 -3.85
N TRP A 132 -4.83 -1.51 -4.36
CA TRP A 132 -4.61 -0.47 -5.37
C TRP A 132 -3.75 0.68 -4.81
N SER A 133 -4.10 1.21 -3.65
CA SER A 133 -3.32 2.24 -2.95
C SER A 133 -1.92 1.74 -2.58
N GLU A 134 -1.76 0.46 -2.21
CA GLU A 134 -0.45 -0.14 -1.91
C GLU A 134 0.48 -0.13 -3.13
N VAL A 135 -0.05 -0.36 -4.34
CA VAL A 135 0.71 -0.22 -5.59
C VAL A 135 1.23 1.21 -5.76
N LEU A 136 0.39 2.22 -5.53
CA LEU A 136 0.79 3.62 -5.66
C LEU A 136 1.78 4.03 -4.56
N SER A 137 1.55 3.60 -3.34
CA SER A 137 2.41 3.88 -2.18
C SER A 137 3.81 3.28 -2.35
N ALA A 138 3.88 2.01 -2.78
CA ALA A 138 5.14 1.34 -3.08
C ALA A 138 5.91 2.05 -4.21
N ASP A 139 5.22 2.44 -5.28
CA ASP A 139 5.83 3.13 -6.40
C ASP A 139 6.30 4.54 -6.02
N ALA A 140 5.53 5.25 -5.20
CA ALA A 140 5.93 6.55 -4.66
C ALA A 140 7.17 6.42 -3.76
N PHE A 141 7.19 5.45 -2.83
CA PHE A 141 8.35 5.16 -1.99
C PHE A 141 9.58 4.77 -2.80
N GLY A 142 9.40 4.04 -3.90
CA GLY A 142 10.47 3.68 -4.82
C GLY A 142 11.23 4.87 -5.42
N ALA A 143 10.61 6.06 -5.51
CA ALA A 143 11.31 7.28 -5.88
C ALA A 143 12.28 7.74 -4.79
N PHE A 144 11.86 7.68 -3.52
CA PHE A 144 12.69 8.02 -2.37
C PHE A 144 13.82 7.02 -2.19
N ASP A 145 13.53 5.74 -2.34
CA ASP A 145 14.54 4.67 -2.27
C ASP A 145 15.63 4.87 -3.33
N SER A 146 15.25 5.15 -4.59
CA SER A 146 16.21 5.39 -5.68
C SER A 146 17.07 6.63 -5.44
N VAL A 147 16.54 7.67 -4.81
CA VAL A 147 17.26 8.93 -4.51
C VAL A 147 18.12 8.81 -3.25
N GLY A 148 17.57 8.18 -2.21
CA GLY A 148 18.22 8.05 -0.91
C GLY A 148 19.09 6.80 -0.79
N ASN A 149 19.00 5.87 -1.75
CA ASN A 149 19.65 4.55 -1.70
C ASN A 149 19.32 3.79 -0.40
N LEU A 150 18.05 3.81 0.00
CA LEU A 150 17.61 3.31 1.30
C LEU A 150 17.72 1.79 1.41
N THR A 151 17.30 1.07 0.36
CA THR A 151 17.39 -0.40 0.28
C THR A 151 18.45 -0.90 -0.71
N GLY A 152 19.11 0.01 -1.43
CA GLY A 152 20.02 -0.33 -2.53
C GLY A 152 19.32 -0.64 -3.85
N SER A 153 18.01 -0.42 -3.93
CA SER A 153 17.19 -0.73 -5.10
C SER A 153 17.03 0.49 -6.01
N ASN A 154 16.90 0.23 -7.31
CA ASN A 154 16.58 1.26 -8.31
C ASN A 154 15.20 1.00 -8.91
N MET A 155 14.19 1.73 -8.44
CA MET A 155 12.80 1.60 -8.85
C MET A 155 12.43 2.44 -10.08
N GLY A 156 13.40 2.73 -10.92
CA GLY A 156 13.22 3.46 -12.16
C GLY A 156 13.42 4.98 -12.04
N PRO A 157 13.05 5.74 -13.08
CA PRO A 157 13.38 7.15 -13.14
C PRO A 157 12.77 7.93 -11.98
N VAL A 158 13.60 8.80 -11.41
CA VAL A 158 13.19 9.77 -10.39
C VAL A 158 12.61 10.98 -11.11
N PRO A 159 11.51 11.58 -10.61
CA PRO A 159 10.95 12.79 -11.18
C PRO A 159 11.98 13.93 -11.13
N THR A 160 11.93 14.82 -12.10
CA THR A 160 12.77 16.03 -12.09
C THR A 160 12.53 16.80 -10.79
N LEU A 161 13.56 16.91 -9.98
CA LEU A 161 13.51 17.65 -8.72
C LEU A 161 13.55 19.15 -9.02
N THR A 162 12.92 19.94 -8.16
CA THR A 162 12.98 21.39 -8.22
C THR A 162 14.42 21.90 -8.16
N GLU A 163 14.69 23.06 -8.75
CA GLU A 163 16.02 23.65 -8.93
C GLU A 163 16.72 24.08 -7.62
N ASP A 164 16.08 23.96 -6.47
CA ASP A 164 16.68 24.27 -5.17
C ASP A 164 17.72 23.21 -4.79
N ASN A 165 18.93 23.41 -5.30
CA ASN A 165 20.09 22.54 -5.01
C ASN A 165 20.67 22.74 -3.60
N SER A 166 20.10 23.63 -2.79
CA SER A 166 20.52 23.83 -1.38
C SER A 166 20.12 22.69 -0.46
N LEU A 167 19.09 21.90 -0.87
CA LEU A 167 18.56 20.78 -0.10
C LEU A 167 19.00 19.42 -0.64
N PRO A 168 19.17 18.43 0.25
CA PRO A 168 19.39 17.04 -0.15
C PRO A 168 18.28 16.54 -1.09
N PRO A 169 18.61 15.63 -2.03
CA PRO A 169 17.63 15.12 -2.99
C PRO A 169 16.37 14.52 -2.35
N VAL A 170 16.50 13.81 -1.23
CA VAL A 170 15.36 13.21 -0.49
C VAL A 170 14.43 14.32 0.04
N GLU A 171 14.98 15.41 0.58
CA GLU A 171 14.16 16.52 1.09
C GLU A 171 13.44 17.27 -0.04
N ARG A 172 14.10 17.45 -1.19
CA ARG A 172 13.46 18.05 -2.38
C ARG A 172 12.29 17.19 -2.87
N LEU A 173 12.47 15.87 -2.86
CA LEU A 173 11.41 14.94 -3.22
C LEU A 173 10.27 14.96 -2.19
N GLY A 174 10.60 15.09 -0.89
CA GLY A 174 9.62 15.27 0.18
C GLY A 174 8.78 16.55 0.03
N ARG A 175 9.40 17.65 -0.38
CA ARG A 175 8.64 18.88 -0.72
C ARG A 175 7.71 18.68 -1.90
N ARG A 176 8.16 17.98 -2.94
CA ARG A 176 7.32 17.63 -4.09
C ARG A 176 6.14 16.74 -3.66
N TRP A 177 6.38 15.73 -2.81
CA TRP A 177 5.34 14.90 -2.21
C TRP A 177 4.30 15.76 -1.47
N SER A 178 4.77 16.68 -0.63
CA SER A 178 3.90 17.58 0.12
C SER A 178 3.07 18.50 -0.78
N GLN A 179 3.63 18.99 -1.87
CA GLN A 179 2.95 19.90 -2.80
C GLN A 179 1.99 19.18 -3.75
N THR A 180 2.19 17.91 -3.99
CA THR A 180 1.34 17.10 -4.87
C THR A 180 0.35 16.27 -4.05
N LEU A 181 0.73 15.08 -3.60
CA LEU A 181 -0.18 14.12 -2.95
C LEU A 181 -0.80 14.64 -1.65
N LEU A 182 -0.02 15.32 -0.80
CA LEU A 182 -0.58 15.86 0.44
C LEU A 182 -1.33 17.17 0.22
N GLY A 183 -0.80 18.05 -0.63
CA GLY A 183 -1.31 19.41 -0.77
C GLY A 183 -2.55 19.55 -1.64
N GLN A 184 -2.84 18.57 -2.49
CA GLN A 184 -3.99 18.62 -3.41
C GLN A 184 -5.28 18.08 -2.77
N GLY A 185 -5.18 17.17 -1.79
CA GLY A 185 -6.35 16.55 -1.15
C GLY A 185 -7.31 15.96 -2.21
N GLY A 186 -8.60 16.14 -2.00
CA GLY A 186 -9.65 15.77 -2.96
C GLY A 186 -9.88 16.78 -4.09
N GLY A 187 -9.01 17.77 -4.26
CA GLY A 187 -9.20 18.86 -5.24
C GLY A 187 -8.86 18.49 -6.68
N ARG A 188 -8.19 17.36 -6.91
CA ARG A 188 -7.77 16.89 -8.23
C ARG A 188 -7.81 15.36 -8.30
N ASP A 189 -8.00 14.88 -9.52
CA ASP A 189 -7.95 13.48 -9.89
C ASP A 189 -6.63 12.82 -9.41
N PRO A 190 -6.68 11.76 -8.58
CA PRO A 190 -5.50 11.12 -8.00
C PRO A 190 -4.49 10.61 -9.02
N ASP A 191 -4.94 10.10 -10.17
CA ASP A 191 -4.03 9.63 -11.24
C ASP A 191 -3.17 10.78 -11.77
N LYS A 192 -3.77 11.97 -11.95
CA LYS A 192 -3.02 13.17 -12.35
C LYS A 192 -2.06 13.64 -11.28
N VAL A 193 -2.53 13.66 -10.02
CA VAL A 193 -1.69 14.06 -8.88
C VAL A 193 -0.51 13.11 -8.72
N PHE A 194 -0.73 11.80 -8.87
CA PHE A 194 0.34 10.81 -8.85
C PHE A 194 1.34 11.01 -10.00
N GLN A 195 0.84 11.28 -11.22
CA GLN A 195 1.70 11.57 -12.37
C GLN A 195 2.49 12.87 -12.18
N ASP A 196 1.91 13.90 -11.57
CA ASP A 196 2.62 15.13 -11.21
C ASP A 196 3.74 14.85 -10.21
N PHE A 197 3.54 13.92 -9.27
CA PHE A 197 4.59 13.50 -8.35
C PHE A 197 5.64 12.64 -9.03
N ARG A 198 5.23 11.55 -9.69
CA ARG A 198 6.14 10.49 -10.16
C ARG A 198 6.72 10.74 -11.55
N GLY A 199 6.10 11.65 -12.34
CA GLY A 199 6.46 11.93 -13.74
C GLY A 199 5.99 10.85 -14.73
N ARG A 200 5.24 9.86 -14.27
CA ARG A 200 4.71 8.74 -15.07
C ARG A 200 3.51 8.08 -14.39
N LYS A 201 2.83 7.20 -15.10
CA LYS A 201 1.79 6.35 -14.52
C LYS A 201 2.35 5.39 -13.48
N PRO A 202 1.52 4.94 -12.50
CA PRO A 202 1.93 3.97 -11.49
C PRO A 202 2.30 2.62 -12.10
N SER A 203 3.12 1.86 -11.36
CA SER A 203 3.55 0.51 -11.73
C SER A 203 3.58 -0.41 -10.52
N ALA A 204 3.06 -1.62 -10.68
CA ALA A 204 3.10 -2.65 -9.63
C ALA A 204 4.52 -3.21 -9.37
N LYS A 205 5.53 -2.84 -10.16
CA LYS A 205 6.90 -3.37 -10.02
C LYS A 205 7.48 -3.12 -8.63
N ALA A 206 7.25 -1.92 -8.08
CA ALA A 206 7.76 -1.58 -6.76
C ALA A 206 7.11 -2.44 -5.67
N LEU A 207 5.79 -2.63 -5.70
CA LEU A 207 5.10 -3.52 -4.76
C LEU A 207 5.63 -4.95 -4.83
N LEU A 208 5.80 -5.51 -6.03
CA LEU A 208 6.35 -6.85 -6.20
C LEU A 208 7.77 -6.95 -5.66
N HIS A 209 8.60 -5.94 -5.91
CA HIS A 209 9.97 -5.86 -5.40
C HIS A 209 10.00 -5.88 -3.86
N TYR A 210 9.32 -4.94 -3.22
CA TYR A 210 9.27 -4.86 -1.75
C TYR A 210 8.58 -6.09 -1.11
N SER A 211 7.78 -6.80 -1.86
CA SER A 211 7.18 -8.08 -1.44
C SER A 211 8.11 -9.29 -1.63
N GLY A 212 9.33 -9.11 -2.13
CA GLY A 212 10.24 -10.20 -2.45
C GLY A 212 9.75 -11.09 -3.60
N LEU A 213 8.89 -10.57 -4.47
CA LEU A 213 8.26 -11.27 -5.59
C LEU A 213 8.77 -10.78 -6.94
N ASP A 214 10.04 -10.37 -7.01
CA ASP A 214 10.65 -9.96 -8.27
C ASP A 214 10.49 -11.06 -9.31
N LEU A 215 9.68 -10.77 -10.33
CA LEU A 215 9.61 -11.64 -11.51
C LEU A 215 10.97 -11.57 -12.21
N LYS A 216 11.80 -12.57 -12.01
CA LYS A 216 12.88 -12.83 -12.94
C LYS A 216 12.20 -13.16 -14.27
N VAL A 217 12.09 -12.15 -15.13
CA VAL A 217 11.73 -12.41 -16.54
C VAL A 217 12.84 -13.30 -17.09
N ALA A 218 12.49 -14.58 -17.29
CA ALA A 218 13.37 -15.54 -17.93
C ALA A 218 13.53 -15.22 -19.40
#